data_76b6e2284287c959a15ee7c9ffd8c247
#
_entry.id   76b6e2284287c959a15ee7c9ffd8c247
#
_cell.length_a   1.000
_cell.length_b   1.000
_cell.length_c   1.000
_cell.angle_alpha   90.00
_cell.angle_beta   90.00
_cell.angle_gamma   90.00
#
_symmetry.space_group_name_H-M   'P 1'
#
loop_
_entity.id
_entity.type
_entity.pdbx_description
1 polymer ?
#
loop_
_entity_poly.entity_id
_entity_poly.type
_entity_poly.pdbx_seq_one_letter_code
_entity_poly.pdbx_strand_id
1 'polypeptide(L)'
;MTYNIIVSREIHLKKRPAGLISEDDFELVEVELPEIKKEGEFLVRNIWMSLDPFMRIYMVKGTRIMPPVQLNKALNGGCIGQVIESKSNKFRVGEYVKANFGWREYWVSHDTDNGKDITKVDPKIAPLQYFLGILGITGITAYVGLFKIGELREGQDTVFVSSAAGGVGSVACQIAKIKGCYVVGSCGSDEKVRWLLDELKVDYAFNYRKLGEDNNNISSELKKACPNGIDLYFDNVGGKHLEAAIDNMNTFGRIVLCGTTSQYNDNNTSITSGNNVNCTSTARPSHYSGPSNLSLAVSHRLKLQGFIWSDHEDILNEFYASMPKWLNEGRIRWKENIFQGLENAPKAFVNLFKGESLGRTLVKLG
;
A
#
# COMPACT_ATOMS: atom_id res chain seq x y z
N MET A 1 -0.83 38.91 26.26
CA MET A 1 -1.44 37.67 25.76
C MET A 1 -0.28 36.77 25.44
N THR A 2 -0.08 35.73 26.22
CA THR A 2 0.94 34.71 25.96
C THR A 2 0.43 33.87 24.79
N TYR A 3 1.04 34.00 23.63
CA TYR A 3 0.76 33.16 22.46
C TYR A 3 1.30 31.76 22.73
N ASN A 4 0.44 30.79 22.85
CA ASN A 4 0.85 29.39 22.87
C ASN A 4 1.23 28.97 21.45
N ILE A 5 2.50 29.11 21.10
CA ILE A 5 3.04 28.58 19.87
C ILE A 5 2.96 27.03 19.96
N ILE A 6 2.26 26.41 19.02
CA ILE A 6 2.24 24.95 18.93
C ILE A 6 3.45 24.50 18.12
N VAL A 7 4.26 23.64 18.72
CA VAL A 7 5.40 23.00 18.09
C VAL A 7 4.99 21.60 17.66
N SER A 8 5.16 21.30 16.39
CA SER A 8 4.95 19.97 15.80
C SER A 8 6.27 19.29 15.55
N ARG A 9 6.44 18.06 16.02
CA ARG A 9 7.53 17.21 15.54
C ARG A 9 7.15 16.64 14.19
N GLU A 10 8.10 16.63 13.25
CA GLU A 10 7.92 16.15 11.89
C GLU A 10 9.09 15.29 11.46
N ILE A 11 8.84 14.28 10.61
CA ILE A 11 9.91 13.53 9.93
C ILE A 11 10.08 14.08 8.52
N HIS A 12 11.22 14.67 8.27
CA HIS A 12 11.59 15.20 6.97
C HIS A 12 12.44 14.21 6.16
N LEU A 13 12.31 14.23 4.85
CA LEU A 13 13.24 13.54 3.95
C LEU A 13 14.51 14.39 3.85
N LYS A 14 15.61 13.92 4.48
CA LYS A 14 16.89 14.61 4.51
C LYS A 14 17.67 14.46 3.20
N LYS A 15 17.67 13.26 2.66
CA LYS A 15 18.32 12.93 1.38
C LYS A 15 17.50 11.90 0.61
N ARG A 16 17.67 11.86 -0.72
CA ARG A 16 17.02 10.86 -1.54
C ARG A 16 17.73 9.52 -1.39
N PRO A 17 16.98 8.44 -1.09
CA PRO A 17 17.60 7.11 -0.95
C PRO A 17 18.23 6.67 -2.29
N ALA A 18 19.47 6.20 -2.24
CA ALA A 18 20.18 5.57 -3.34
C ALA A 18 20.22 4.05 -3.11
N GLY A 19 19.25 3.30 -3.67
CA GLY A 19 19.06 1.88 -3.40
C GLY A 19 18.16 1.62 -2.20
N LEU A 20 18.58 0.73 -1.31
CA LEU A 20 17.83 0.43 -0.10
C LEU A 20 17.69 1.67 0.77
N ILE A 21 16.45 1.89 1.21
CA ILE A 21 16.14 2.98 2.12
C ILE A 21 16.77 2.74 3.50
N SER A 22 17.26 3.80 4.13
CA SER A 22 17.89 3.80 5.44
C SER A 22 17.21 4.80 6.38
N GLU A 23 17.32 4.57 7.68
CA GLU A 23 16.86 5.55 8.69
C GLU A 23 17.61 6.89 8.55
N ASP A 24 18.87 6.88 8.08
CA ASP A 24 19.67 8.08 7.81
C ASP A 24 19.15 8.97 6.66
N ASP A 25 18.19 8.48 5.89
CA ASP A 25 17.53 9.26 4.84
C ASP A 25 16.51 10.27 5.42
N PHE A 26 16.22 10.16 6.73
CA PHE A 26 15.21 10.93 7.44
C PHE A 26 15.84 11.78 8.55
N GLU A 27 15.08 12.79 8.96
CA GLU A 27 15.42 13.67 10.07
C GLU A 27 14.17 14.04 10.86
N LEU A 28 14.22 13.92 12.17
CA LEU A 28 13.19 14.43 13.08
C LEU A 28 13.48 15.90 13.37
N VAL A 29 12.51 16.76 13.09
CA VAL A 29 12.62 18.22 13.29
C VAL A 29 11.43 18.75 14.05
N GLU A 30 11.61 19.87 14.74
CA GLU A 30 10.55 20.64 15.39
C GLU A 30 10.20 21.83 14.51
N VAL A 31 8.90 22.04 14.27
CA VAL A 31 8.37 23.10 13.43
C VAL A 31 7.30 23.88 14.22
N GLU A 32 7.44 25.18 14.28
CA GLU A 32 6.39 26.06 14.82
C GLU A 32 5.24 26.15 13.82
N LEU A 33 4.03 25.85 14.28
CA LEU A 33 2.84 25.95 13.45
C LEU A 33 2.23 27.35 13.52
N PRO A 34 1.62 27.80 12.40
CA PRO A 34 0.89 29.06 12.40
C PRO A 34 -0.32 28.98 13.32
N GLU A 35 -0.61 30.05 14.01
CA GLU A 35 -1.83 30.22 14.80
C GLU A 35 -3.06 30.24 13.90
N ILE A 36 -4.15 29.61 14.33
CA ILE A 36 -5.42 29.67 13.62
C ILE A 36 -6.05 31.07 13.82
N LYS A 37 -6.10 31.85 12.74
CA LYS A 37 -6.61 33.24 12.77
C LYS A 37 -7.82 33.46 11.89
N LYS A 38 -7.87 32.78 10.73
CA LYS A 38 -8.89 33.00 9.71
C LYS A 38 -10.07 32.07 9.87
N GLU A 39 -11.24 32.54 9.48
CA GLU A 39 -12.41 31.69 9.33
C GLU A 39 -12.12 30.55 8.34
N GLY A 40 -12.59 29.35 8.63
CA GLY A 40 -12.33 28.14 7.85
C GLY A 40 -11.05 27.37 8.24
N GLU A 41 -10.14 27.98 9.02
CA GLU A 41 -8.94 27.29 9.50
C GLU A 41 -9.25 26.33 10.64
N PHE A 42 -8.53 25.23 10.71
CA PHE A 42 -8.58 24.27 11.81
C PHE A 42 -7.25 23.57 12.03
N LEU A 43 -7.01 23.15 13.27
CA LEU A 43 -5.80 22.46 13.72
C LEU A 43 -6.15 21.02 14.09
N VAL A 44 -5.34 20.10 13.63
CA VAL A 44 -5.48 18.67 13.88
C VAL A 44 -4.25 18.11 14.56
N ARG A 45 -4.47 17.29 15.60
CA ARG A 45 -3.45 16.44 16.20
C ARG A 45 -3.57 15.04 15.61
N ASN A 46 -2.52 14.54 14.97
CA ASN A 46 -2.45 13.17 14.44
C ASN A 46 -2.41 12.15 15.59
N ILE A 47 -3.17 11.08 15.44
CA ILE A 47 -3.24 9.95 16.39
C ILE A 47 -2.62 8.71 15.72
N TRP A 48 -2.90 8.51 14.43
CA TRP A 48 -2.43 7.40 13.65
C TRP A 48 -1.88 7.86 12.32
N MET A 49 -0.82 7.23 11.87
CA MET A 49 -0.37 7.33 10.49
C MET A 49 -0.05 5.95 9.90
N SER A 50 -0.19 5.84 8.60
CA SER A 50 0.11 4.63 7.87
C SER A 50 1.42 4.75 7.10
N LEU A 51 2.10 3.61 6.97
CA LEU A 51 3.31 3.48 6.17
C LEU A 51 3.02 2.56 4.99
N ASP A 52 3.27 3.07 3.79
CA ASP A 52 2.94 2.41 2.54
C ASP A 52 4.18 2.24 1.66
N PRO A 53 4.45 1.04 1.11
CA PRO A 53 5.64 0.81 0.28
C PRO A 53 5.74 1.76 -0.92
N PHE A 54 4.60 2.18 -1.50
CA PHE A 54 4.60 3.10 -2.64
C PHE A 54 5.19 4.48 -2.32
N MET A 55 5.23 4.89 -1.04
CA MET A 55 5.87 6.15 -0.62
C MET A 55 7.34 6.20 -1.06
N ARG A 56 8.02 5.04 -1.15
CA ARG A 56 9.40 4.95 -1.64
C ARG A 56 9.55 5.49 -3.07
N ILE A 57 8.53 5.32 -3.90
CA ILE A 57 8.52 5.80 -5.29
C ILE A 57 8.60 7.33 -5.33
N TYR A 58 7.89 8.01 -4.41
CA TYR A 58 7.85 9.48 -4.35
C TYR A 58 9.11 10.11 -3.74
N MET A 59 9.95 9.32 -3.09
CA MET A 59 11.24 9.78 -2.59
C MET A 59 12.29 9.94 -3.69
N VAL A 60 12.06 9.37 -4.88
CA VAL A 60 12.93 9.55 -6.05
C VAL A 60 12.45 10.69 -6.93
N LYS A 61 13.33 11.15 -7.86
CA LYS A 61 13.03 12.24 -8.77
C LYS A 61 12.25 11.70 -9.99
N GLY A 62 11.11 12.33 -10.33
CA GLY A 62 10.48 12.15 -11.65
C GLY A 62 9.39 11.08 -11.74
N THR A 63 8.43 11.00 -10.78
CA THR A 63 7.23 10.16 -10.95
C THR A 63 6.12 10.90 -11.71
N ARG A 64 5.25 10.13 -12.42
CA ARG A 64 4.08 10.70 -13.11
C ARG A 64 2.82 10.75 -12.24
N ILE A 65 2.78 9.97 -11.15
CA ILE A 65 1.57 9.75 -10.35
C ILE A 65 1.41 10.85 -9.31
N MET A 66 2.50 11.21 -8.64
CA MET A 66 2.55 12.28 -7.64
C MET A 66 3.86 13.02 -7.77
N PRO A 67 3.89 14.33 -7.44
CA PRO A 67 5.13 15.08 -7.39
C PRO A 67 6.11 14.44 -6.40
N PRO A 68 7.42 14.54 -6.68
CA PRO A 68 8.42 14.00 -5.76
C PRO A 68 8.37 14.72 -4.40
N VAL A 69 8.60 13.98 -3.34
CA VAL A 69 8.75 14.55 -2.00
C VAL A 69 9.87 15.60 -2.02
N GLN A 70 9.63 16.76 -1.46
CA GLN A 70 10.63 17.80 -1.31
C GLN A 70 11.62 17.43 -0.20
N LEU A 71 12.90 17.70 -0.42
CA LEU A 71 13.92 17.56 0.64
C LEU A 71 13.68 18.59 1.75
N ASN A 72 14.00 18.22 2.97
CA ASN A 72 13.84 19.04 4.18
C ASN A 72 12.40 19.51 4.38
N LYS A 73 11.44 18.65 4.00
CA LYS A 73 10.01 18.82 4.25
C LYS A 73 9.42 17.52 4.78
N ALA A 74 8.37 17.64 5.57
CA ALA A 74 7.63 16.49 6.06
C ALA A 74 7.08 15.68 4.89
N LEU A 75 7.18 14.35 5.00
CA LEU A 75 6.55 13.46 4.07
C LEU A 75 5.03 13.55 4.23
N ASN A 76 4.33 13.23 3.14
CA ASN A 76 2.90 13.00 3.19
C ASN A 76 2.61 11.50 3.29
N GLY A 77 1.51 11.16 3.93
CA GLY A 77 1.02 9.79 4.08
C GLY A 77 -0.32 9.79 4.77
N GLY A 78 -1.06 8.70 4.64
CA GLY A 78 -2.35 8.57 5.29
C GLY A 78 -2.26 8.75 6.80
N CYS A 79 -3.13 9.58 7.36
CA CYS A 79 -3.23 9.80 8.81
C CYS A 79 -4.67 9.89 9.27
N ILE A 80 -4.88 9.65 10.56
CA ILE A 80 -6.09 10.02 11.29
C ILE A 80 -5.69 10.88 12.47
N GLY A 81 -6.33 12.03 12.56
CA GLY A 81 -6.15 12.97 13.66
C GLY A 81 -7.48 13.42 14.23
N GLN A 82 -7.38 14.11 15.37
CA GLN A 82 -8.50 14.78 16.02
C GLN A 82 -8.38 16.29 15.84
N VAL A 83 -9.46 16.93 15.45
CA VAL A 83 -9.55 18.37 15.41
C VAL A 83 -9.48 18.90 16.86
N ILE A 84 -8.46 19.69 17.19
CA ILE A 84 -8.24 20.21 18.55
C ILE A 84 -8.52 21.70 18.68
N GLU A 85 -8.49 22.44 17.57
CA GLU A 85 -8.90 23.83 17.46
C GLU A 85 -9.54 24.07 16.09
N SER A 86 -10.59 24.92 16.02
CA SER A 86 -11.31 25.15 14.77
C SER A 86 -12.02 26.49 14.72
N LYS A 87 -11.87 27.16 13.58
CA LYS A 87 -12.71 28.26 13.08
C LYS A 87 -13.49 27.83 11.83
N SER A 88 -13.56 26.51 11.57
CA SER A 88 -14.23 25.90 10.43
C SER A 88 -15.68 25.60 10.73
N ASN A 89 -16.55 25.82 9.76
CA ASN A 89 -17.95 25.38 9.81
C ASN A 89 -18.11 23.89 9.44
N LYS A 90 -17.10 23.31 8.77
CA LYS A 90 -17.13 21.89 8.34
C LYS A 90 -16.53 20.96 9.38
N PHE A 91 -15.43 21.33 10.03
CA PHE A 91 -14.66 20.49 10.95
C PHE A 91 -14.71 21.06 12.37
N ARG A 92 -15.36 20.36 13.30
CA ARG A 92 -15.56 20.82 14.69
C ARG A 92 -14.53 20.19 15.61
N VAL A 93 -14.19 20.89 16.68
CA VAL A 93 -13.34 20.37 17.76
C VAL A 93 -13.90 19.04 18.28
N GLY A 94 -13.02 18.05 18.45
CA GLY A 94 -13.37 16.69 18.89
C GLY A 94 -13.66 15.72 17.76
N GLU A 95 -13.96 16.18 16.54
CA GLU A 95 -14.18 15.28 15.38
C GLU A 95 -12.87 14.64 14.93
N TYR A 96 -12.98 13.41 14.42
CA TYR A 96 -11.85 12.70 13.82
C TYR A 96 -11.87 12.87 12.30
N VAL A 97 -10.68 13.06 11.73
CA VAL A 97 -10.51 13.26 10.29
C VAL A 97 -9.40 12.38 9.75
N LYS A 98 -9.65 11.83 8.57
CA LYS A 98 -8.65 11.14 7.74
C LYS A 98 -8.11 12.13 6.72
N ALA A 99 -6.79 12.16 6.55
CA ALA A 99 -6.10 13.03 5.59
C ALA A 99 -4.77 12.40 5.13
N ASN A 100 -4.01 13.14 4.29
CA ASN A 100 -2.68 12.74 3.83
C ASN A 100 -1.55 13.58 4.47
N PHE A 101 -1.74 14.02 5.71
CA PHE A 101 -0.79 14.81 6.50
C PHE A 101 -0.09 13.98 7.58
N GLY A 102 0.30 12.74 7.27
CA GLY A 102 1.13 11.90 8.13
C GLY A 102 2.56 12.42 8.24
N TRP A 103 3.41 11.70 8.98
CA TRP A 103 4.81 12.02 9.25
C TRP A 103 5.02 13.30 10.06
N ARG A 104 3.98 13.75 10.79
CA ARG A 104 3.98 14.88 11.72
C ARG A 104 2.96 14.70 12.82
N GLU A 105 3.14 15.41 13.94
CA GLU A 105 2.20 15.30 15.06
C GLU A 105 0.98 16.23 14.90
N TYR A 106 1.18 17.41 14.34
CA TYR A 106 0.12 18.39 14.14
C TYR A 106 0.16 18.99 12.74
N TRP A 107 -0.97 19.49 12.28
CA TRP A 107 -1.07 20.23 11.04
C TRP A 107 -2.27 21.18 11.06
N VAL A 108 -2.14 22.30 10.35
CA VAL A 108 -3.20 23.28 10.12
C VAL A 108 -3.68 23.15 8.69
N SER A 109 -4.98 23.28 8.45
CA SER A 109 -5.59 23.30 7.13
C SER A 109 -6.79 24.25 7.11
N HIS A 110 -7.41 24.39 5.96
CA HIS A 110 -8.54 25.27 5.72
C HIS A 110 -9.66 24.53 4.99
N ASP A 111 -10.93 24.92 5.20
CA ASP A 111 -12.12 24.33 4.56
C ASP A 111 -12.06 24.27 3.04
N THR A 112 -11.33 25.20 2.43
CA THR A 112 -11.14 25.30 0.97
C THR A 112 -9.90 24.57 0.46
N ASP A 113 -9.03 24.08 1.36
CA ASP A 113 -7.86 23.30 0.99
C ASP A 113 -8.34 21.96 0.44
N ASN A 114 -8.45 21.90 -0.88
CA ASN A 114 -8.78 20.72 -1.69
C ASN A 114 -9.60 19.65 -0.96
N GLY A 115 -10.84 19.99 -0.60
CA GLY A 115 -11.71 19.19 0.28
C GLY A 115 -11.99 17.74 -0.13
N LYS A 116 -11.27 17.22 -1.14
CA LYS A 116 -11.27 15.81 -1.51
C LYS A 116 -10.38 14.95 -0.62
N ASP A 117 -9.39 15.52 0.09
CA ASP A 117 -8.37 14.76 0.82
C ASP A 117 -8.64 14.68 2.33
N ILE A 118 -9.54 15.50 2.88
CA ILE A 118 -9.88 15.49 4.30
C ILE A 118 -11.31 15.02 4.49
N THR A 119 -11.48 13.86 5.12
CA THR A 119 -12.78 13.24 5.34
C THR A 119 -13.01 12.95 6.82
N LYS A 120 -14.24 13.16 7.31
CA LYS A 120 -14.62 12.80 8.68
C LYS A 120 -14.65 11.28 8.84
N VAL A 121 -14.26 10.82 10.02
CA VAL A 121 -14.26 9.41 10.41
C VAL A 121 -15.11 9.25 11.67
N ASP A 122 -16.05 8.31 11.64
CA ASP A 122 -16.87 7.98 12.81
C ASP A 122 -16.24 6.78 13.56
N PRO A 123 -15.73 6.99 14.79
CA PRO A 123 -15.13 5.93 15.60
C PRO A 123 -16.15 4.87 16.07
N LYS A 124 -17.46 5.11 15.89
CA LYS A 124 -18.52 4.15 16.21
C LYS A 124 -18.62 3.04 15.17
N ILE A 125 -18.14 3.27 13.94
CA ILE A 125 -18.18 2.29 12.85
C ILE A 125 -17.11 1.21 13.06
N ALA A 126 -15.89 1.62 13.41
CA ALA A 126 -14.73 0.73 13.62
C ALA A 126 -13.61 1.48 14.38
N PRO A 127 -12.59 0.77 14.89
CA PRO A 127 -11.37 1.40 15.41
C PRO A 127 -10.76 2.35 14.37
N LEU A 128 -10.31 3.53 14.82
CA LEU A 128 -9.85 4.62 13.93
C LEU A 128 -8.79 4.16 12.91
N GLN A 129 -7.83 3.35 13.34
CA GLN A 129 -6.76 2.87 12.48
C GLN A 129 -7.24 1.97 11.33
N TYR A 130 -8.43 1.35 11.43
CA TYR A 130 -9.00 0.56 10.35
C TYR A 130 -9.28 1.38 9.09
N PHE A 131 -9.55 2.68 9.23
CA PHE A 131 -9.74 3.60 8.10
C PHE A 131 -8.45 3.97 7.37
N LEU A 132 -7.28 3.60 7.92
CA LEU A 132 -5.97 3.67 7.23
C LEU A 132 -5.56 2.32 6.61
N GLY A 133 -6.34 1.29 6.83
CA GLY A 133 -6.07 -0.08 6.40
C GLY A 133 -7.26 -0.71 5.71
N ILE A 134 -7.92 -1.61 6.43
CA ILE A 134 -8.97 -2.49 5.91
C ILE A 134 -10.22 -1.74 5.42
N LEU A 135 -10.61 -0.65 6.08
CA LEU A 135 -11.70 0.25 5.65
C LEU A 135 -11.18 1.49 4.89
N GLY A 136 -9.92 1.49 4.49
CA GLY A 136 -9.27 2.55 3.74
C GLY A 136 -8.54 2.01 2.51
N ILE A 137 -7.40 2.66 2.20
CA ILE A 137 -6.64 2.41 0.96
C ILE A 137 -6.33 0.93 0.72
N THR A 138 -5.99 0.17 1.76
CA THR A 138 -5.58 -1.23 1.65
C THR A 138 -6.75 -2.11 1.22
N GLY A 139 -7.89 -1.99 1.90
CA GLY A 139 -9.10 -2.76 1.57
C GLY A 139 -9.69 -2.36 0.23
N ILE A 140 -9.76 -1.05 -0.06
CA ILE A 140 -10.27 -0.53 -1.33
C ILE A 140 -9.41 -1.04 -2.50
N THR A 141 -8.07 -0.99 -2.37
CA THR A 141 -7.16 -1.48 -3.41
C THR A 141 -7.38 -2.98 -3.69
N ALA A 142 -7.51 -3.80 -2.64
CA ALA A 142 -7.79 -5.24 -2.82
C ALA A 142 -9.16 -5.47 -3.49
N TYR A 143 -10.17 -4.71 -3.10
CA TYR A 143 -11.54 -4.82 -3.63
C TYR A 143 -11.60 -4.41 -5.11
N VAL A 144 -11.09 -3.23 -5.45
CA VAL A 144 -10.99 -2.76 -6.84
C VAL A 144 -10.20 -3.74 -7.70
N GLY A 145 -9.03 -4.16 -7.21
CA GLY A 145 -8.16 -5.06 -7.95
C GLY A 145 -8.82 -6.40 -8.27
N LEU A 146 -9.56 -6.99 -7.33
CA LEU A 146 -10.25 -8.24 -7.56
C LEU A 146 -11.48 -8.09 -8.47
N PHE A 147 -12.37 -7.13 -8.19
CA PHE A 147 -13.66 -7.07 -8.86
C PHE A 147 -13.67 -6.27 -10.15
N LYS A 148 -12.97 -5.11 -10.20
CA LYS A 148 -12.95 -4.26 -11.40
C LYS A 148 -11.88 -4.64 -12.40
N ILE A 149 -10.69 -4.96 -11.91
CA ILE A 149 -9.54 -5.23 -12.78
C ILE A 149 -9.43 -6.72 -13.09
N GLY A 150 -9.52 -7.54 -12.04
CA GLY A 150 -9.40 -9.00 -12.10
C GLY A 150 -10.65 -9.71 -12.56
N GLU A 151 -11.81 -9.03 -12.52
CA GLU A 151 -13.10 -9.62 -12.90
C GLU A 151 -13.29 -11.00 -12.26
N LEU A 152 -13.09 -11.06 -10.91
CA LEU A 152 -13.10 -12.28 -10.12
C LEU A 152 -14.36 -13.10 -10.39
N ARG A 153 -14.18 -14.37 -10.79
CA ARG A 153 -15.28 -15.31 -11.01
C ARG A 153 -15.48 -16.17 -9.76
N GLU A 154 -16.56 -15.90 -9.06
CA GLU A 154 -16.91 -16.55 -7.79
C GLU A 154 -16.99 -18.08 -7.93
N GLY A 155 -16.29 -18.82 -7.04
CA GLY A 155 -16.27 -20.28 -7.01
C GLY A 155 -15.57 -20.96 -8.19
N GLN A 156 -14.98 -20.20 -9.11
CA GLN A 156 -14.40 -20.75 -10.33
C GLN A 156 -12.89 -20.51 -10.42
N ASP A 157 -12.42 -19.31 -9.96
CA ASP A 157 -11.03 -18.92 -10.16
C ASP A 157 -10.09 -19.61 -9.18
N THR A 158 -8.93 -20.04 -9.73
CA THR A 158 -7.71 -20.25 -8.96
C THR A 158 -6.97 -18.92 -8.88
N VAL A 159 -6.87 -18.36 -7.68
CA VAL A 159 -6.30 -17.03 -7.41
C VAL A 159 -4.93 -17.17 -6.78
N PHE A 160 -3.90 -16.64 -7.44
CA PHE A 160 -2.58 -16.47 -6.83
C PHE A 160 -2.41 -15.04 -6.34
N VAL A 161 -1.86 -14.87 -5.14
CA VAL A 161 -1.57 -13.55 -4.54
C VAL A 161 -0.10 -13.52 -4.11
N SER A 162 0.68 -12.60 -4.65
CA SER A 162 2.04 -12.35 -4.17
C SER A 162 2.03 -11.34 -3.00
N SER A 163 3.04 -11.43 -2.11
CA SER A 163 3.03 -10.66 -0.84
C SER A 163 1.72 -10.86 -0.06
N ALA A 164 1.24 -12.10 -0.05
CA ALA A 164 -0.08 -12.49 0.47
C ALA A 164 -0.30 -12.14 1.96
N ALA A 165 0.77 -12.05 2.75
CA ALA A 165 0.72 -11.69 4.16
C ALA A 165 0.89 -10.17 4.43
N GLY A 166 0.97 -9.35 3.38
CA GLY A 166 1.00 -7.89 3.49
C GLY A 166 -0.39 -7.27 3.63
N GLY A 167 -0.44 -5.95 3.78
CA GLY A 167 -1.71 -5.24 3.96
C GLY A 167 -2.73 -5.56 2.86
N VAL A 168 -2.43 -5.26 1.59
CA VAL A 168 -3.34 -5.50 0.45
C VAL A 168 -3.50 -6.99 0.18
N GLY A 169 -2.38 -7.75 0.15
CA GLY A 169 -2.41 -9.18 -0.20
C GLY A 169 -3.27 -10.01 0.74
N SER A 170 -3.22 -9.74 2.05
CA SER A 170 -4.03 -10.48 3.05
C SER A 170 -5.53 -10.23 2.89
N VAL A 171 -5.91 -9.03 2.48
CA VAL A 171 -7.31 -8.71 2.19
C VAL A 171 -7.76 -9.37 0.89
N ALA A 172 -6.92 -9.31 -0.15
CA ALA A 172 -7.21 -9.95 -1.43
C ALA A 172 -7.41 -11.46 -1.28
N CYS A 173 -6.54 -12.14 -0.52
CA CYS A 173 -6.69 -13.56 -0.21
C CYS A 173 -8.06 -13.87 0.44
N GLN A 174 -8.43 -13.10 1.46
CA GLN A 174 -9.66 -13.35 2.20
C GLN A 174 -10.91 -13.03 1.38
N ILE A 175 -10.92 -11.96 0.61
CA ILE A 175 -12.04 -11.67 -0.31
C ILE A 175 -12.21 -12.81 -1.30
N ALA A 176 -11.12 -13.30 -1.93
CA ALA A 176 -11.17 -14.42 -2.85
C ALA A 176 -11.69 -15.71 -2.16
N LYS A 177 -11.28 -15.99 -0.91
CA LYS A 177 -11.83 -17.09 -0.09
C LYS A 177 -13.32 -16.92 0.20
N ILE A 178 -13.76 -15.71 0.59
CA ILE A 178 -15.17 -15.37 0.81
C ILE A 178 -16.01 -15.63 -0.45
N LYS A 179 -15.42 -15.41 -1.62
CA LYS A 179 -16.04 -15.65 -2.93
C LYS A 179 -15.90 -17.11 -3.42
N GLY A 180 -15.41 -18.03 -2.58
CA GLY A 180 -15.35 -19.46 -2.88
C GLY A 180 -14.21 -19.88 -3.81
N CYS A 181 -13.25 -19.02 -4.07
CA CYS A 181 -12.11 -19.31 -4.94
C CYS A 181 -11.08 -20.23 -4.26
N TYR A 182 -10.29 -20.95 -5.05
CA TYR A 182 -9.08 -21.61 -4.60
C TYR A 182 -7.96 -20.56 -4.53
N VAL A 183 -7.33 -20.37 -3.36
CA VAL A 183 -6.39 -19.27 -3.13
C VAL A 183 -5.01 -19.77 -2.75
N VAL A 184 -4.00 -19.33 -3.50
CA VAL A 184 -2.59 -19.59 -3.27
C VAL A 184 -1.88 -18.29 -2.91
N GLY A 185 -1.07 -18.31 -1.83
CA GLY A 185 -0.34 -17.13 -1.35
C GLY A 185 1.17 -17.35 -1.30
N SER A 186 1.96 -16.36 -1.76
CA SER A 186 3.41 -16.33 -1.52
C SER A 186 3.79 -15.26 -0.50
N CYS A 187 4.73 -15.58 0.38
CA CYS A 187 5.25 -14.66 1.39
C CYS A 187 6.72 -14.98 1.72
N GLY A 188 7.37 -14.14 2.55
CA GLY A 188 8.82 -14.20 2.78
C GLY A 188 9.25 -14.85 4.11
N SER A 189 8.37 -15.53 4.86
CA SER A 189 8.74 -16.26 6.07
C SER A 189 7.73 -17.37 6.39
N ASP A 190 8.18 -18.38 7.16
CA ASP A 190 7.33 -19.50 7.56
C ASP A 190 6.24 -19.08 8.57
N GLU A 191 6.50 -18.07 9.39
CA GLU A 191 5.49 -17.48 10.27
C GLU A 191 4.33 -16.94 9.44
N LYS A 192 4.62 -16.23 8.35
CA LYS A 192 3.63 -15.70 7.42
C LYS A 192 2.87 -16.80 6.70
N VAL A 193 3.56 -17.89 6.31
CA VAL A 193 2.91 -19.07 5.71
C VAL A 193 1.90 -19.66 6.70
N ARG A 194 2.29 -19.89 7.95
CA ARG A 194 1.39 -20.40 8.97
C ARG A 194 0.17 -19.48 9.17
N TRP A 195 0.41 -18.17 9.26
CA TRP A 195 -0.70 -17.21 9.40
C TRP A 195 -1.68 -17.27 8.22
N LEU A 196 -1.17 -17.38 6.99
CA LEU A 196 -2.02 -17.51 5.79
C LEU A 196 -2.87 -18.78 5.84
N LEU A 197 -2.28 -19.92 6.20
CA LEU A 197 -2.97 -21.22 6.25
C LEU A 197 -3.91 -21.31 7.46
N ASP A 198 -3.40 -20.98 8.64
CA ASP A 198 -4.11 -21.25 9.91
C ASP A 198 -5.17 -20.21 10.22
N GLU A 199 -4.91 -18.94 9.89
CA GLU A 199 -5.79 -17.83 10.24
C GLU A 199 -6.63 -17.34 9.05
N LEU A 200 -6.01 -17.14 7.88
CA LEU A 200 -6.73 -16.65 6.70
C LEU A 200 -7.36 -17.76 5.87
N LYS A 201 -7.01 -19.03 6.18
CA LYS A 201 -7.59 -20.22 5.54
C LYS A 201 -7.41 -20.25 4.01
N VAL A 202 -6.28 -19.74 3.52
CA VAL A 202 -5.91 -19.95 2.11
C VAL A 202 -5.64 -21.44 1.86
N ASP A 203 -5.83 -21.91 0.65
CA ASP A 203 -5.73 -23.33 0.34
C ASP A 203 -4.28 -23.80 0.25
N TYR A 204 -3.37 -22.90 -0.16
CA TYR A 204 -1.94 -23.16 -0.21
C TYR A 204 -1.16 -21.88 0.07
N ALA A 205 -0.02 -22.00 0.76
CA ALA A 205 0.90 -20.88 0.96
C ALA A 205 2.34 -21.37 1.00
N PHE A 206 3.27 -20.57 0.48
CA PHE A 206 4.68 -20.92 0.46
C PHE A 206 5.60 -19.73 0.76
N ASN A 207 6.77 -20.07 1.33
CA ASN A 207 7.85 -19.13 1.58
C ASN A 207 8.81 -19.12 0.39
N TYR A 208 8.69 -18.08 -0.47
CA TYR A 208 9.50 -17.98 -1.68
C TYR A 208 11.01 -17.84 -1.39
N ARG A 209 11.41 -17.31 -0.21
CA ARG A 209 12.83 -17.18 0.16
C ARG A 209 13.54 -18.54 0.37
N LYS A 210 12.80 -19.58 0.65
CA LYS A 210 13.33 -20.95 0.80
C LYS A 210 13.53 -21.67 -0.53
N LEU A 211 12.99 -21.14 -1.62
CA LEU A 211 13.08 -21.77 -2.94
C LEU A 211 14.42 -21.52 -3.64
N GLY A 212 15.30 -20.64 -3.07
CA GLY A 212 16.55 -20.26 -3.70
C GLY A 212 16.38 -19.14 -4.74
N GLU A 213 17.48 -18.78 -5.40
CA GLU A 213 17.51 -17.61 -6.29
C GLU A 213 17.11 -17.91 -7.75
N ASP A 214 16.95 -19.18 -8.12
CA ASP A 214 16.53 -19.56 -9.47
C ASP A 214 15.07 -19.17 -9.73
N ASN A 215 14.83 -18.47 -10.84
CA ASN A 215 13.49 -18.08 -11.29
C ASN A 215 12.56 -19.27 -11.46
N ASN A 216 13.09 -20.41 -11.90
CA ASN A 216 12.33 -21.64 -12.14
C ASN A 216 11.74 -22.23 -10.85
N ASN A 217 12.28 -21.89 -9.67
CA ASN A 217 11.84 -22.44 -8.40
C ASN A 217 10.45 -21.93 -8.00
N ILE A 218 10.16 -20.64 -8.21
CA ILE A 218 8.82 -20.08 -7.94
C ILE A 218 7.81 -20.64 -8.94
N SER A 219 8.17 -20.75 -10.23
CA SER A 219 7.31 -21.33 -11.27
C SER A 219 6.98 -22.80 -10.97
N SER A 220 7.98 -23.59 -10.57
CA SER A 220 7.79 -24.99 -10.18
C SER A 220 6.91 -25.15 -8.95
N GLU A 221 7.04 -24.26 -7.97
CA GLU A 221 6.20 -24.27 -6.76
C GLU A 221 4.75 -23.88 -7.09
N LEU A 222 4.55 -22.88 -7.96
CA LEU A 222 3.22 -22.51 -8.44
C LEU A 222 2.55 -23.66 -9.23
N LYS A 223 3.31 -24.41 -10.03
CA LYS A 223 2.78 -25.57 -10.75
C LYS A 223 2.28 -26.65 -9.81
N LYS A 224 2.94 -26.86 -8.65
CA LYS A 224 2.47 -27.77 -7.60
C LYS A 224 1.24 -27.23 -6.89
N ALA A 225 1.28 -25.93 -6.52
CA ALA A 225 0.22 -25.28 -5.78
C ALA A 225 -1.06 -25.07 -6.60
N CYS A 226 -0.92 -24.89 -7.91
CA CYS A 226 -2.01 -24.64 -8.87
C CYS A 226 -2.00 -25.71 -9.97
N PRO A 227 -2.34 -26.97 -9.69
CA PRO A 227 -2.22 -28.07 -10.67
C PRO A 227 -3.09 -27.85 -11.91
N ASN A 228 -4.18 -27.07 -11.80
CA ASN A 228 -5.08 -26.71 -12.88
C ASN A 228 -4.76 -25.32 -13.49
N GLY A 229 -3.61 -24.73 -13.15
CA GLY A 229 -3.20 -23.40 -13.59
C GLY A 229 -3.81 -22.27 -12.75
N ILE A 230 -3.43 -21.04 -13.10
CA ILE A 230 -3.86 -19.79 -12.40
C ILE A 230 -4.82 -19.04 -13.32
N ASP A 231 -5.99 -18.69 -12.80
CA ASP A 231 -6.97 -17.90 -13.54
C ASP A 231 -6.82 -16.39 -13.27
N LEU A 232 -6.48 -16.03 -12.02
CA LEU A 232 -6.27 -14.66 -11.62
C LEU A 232 -5.01 -14.54 -10.76
N TYR A 233 -4.08 -13.68 -11.16
CA TYR A 233 -2.91 -13.31 -10.37
C TYR A 233 -3.05 -11.89 -9.86
N PHE A 234 -3.02 -11.73 -8.53
CA PHE A 234 -2.97 -10.42 -7.86
C PHE A 234 -1.52 -10.09 -7.53
N ASP A 235 -0.91 -9.24 -8.36
CA ASP A 235 0.52 -8.94 -8.30
C ASP A 235 0.83 -7.72 -7.45
N ASN A 236 1.46 -7.94 -6.29
CA ASN A 236 2.01 -6.90 -5.41
C ASN A 236 3.53 -6.76 -5.53
N VAL A 237 4.21 -7.64 -6.25
CA VAL A 237 5.68 -7.81 -6.18
C VAL A 237 6.37 -7.51 -7.50
N GLY A 238 5.81 -7.96 -8.63
CA GLY A 238 6.47 -7.89 -9.94
C GLY A 238 7.66 -8.85 -10.08
N GLY A 239 8.57 -8.54 -11.00
CA GLY A 239 9.82 -9.28 -11.19
C GLY A 239 9.64 -10.80 -11.37
N LYS A 240 10.42 -11.58 -10.61
CA LYS A 240 10.40 -13.06 -10.66
C LYS A 240 9.02 -13.69 -10.38
N HIS A 241 8.21 -13.05 -9.53
CA HIS A 241 6.85 -13.53 -9.25
C HIS A 241 5.94 -13.37 -10.47
N LEU A 242 6.06 -12.25 -11.19
CA LEU A 242 5.29 -12.01 -12.41
C LEU A 242 5.67 -12.99 -13.50
N GLU A 243 6.97 -13.24 -13.72
CA GLU A 243 7.45 -14.26 -14.66
C GLU A 243 6.91 -15.66 -14.32
N ALA A 244 7.08 -16.08 -13.07
CA ALA A 244 6.60 -17.38 -12.61
C ALA A 244 5.07 -17.53 -12.72
N ALA A 245 4.32 -16.46 -12.50
CA ALA A 245 2.88 -16.45 -12.68
C ALA A 245 2.51 -16.63 -14.16
N ILE A 246 3.13 -15.87 -15.08
CA ILE A 246 2.89 -15.95 -16.52
C ILE A 246 3.09 -17.40 -17.05
N ASP A 247 4.12 -18.11 -16.56
CA ASP A 247 4.36 -19.52 -16.93
C ASP A 247 3.22 -20.46 -16.53
N ASN A 248 2.45 -20.10 -15.50
CA ASN A 248 1.43 -20.97 -14.91
C ASN A 248 -0.01 -20.46 -15.13
N MET A 249 -0.20 -19.36 -15.88
CA MET A 249 -1.52 -18.81 -16.17
C MET A 249 -2.33 -19.68 -17.13
N ASN A 250 -3.60 -19.83 -16.85
CA ASN A 250 -4.58 -20.39 -17.76
C ASN A 250 -4.84 -19.45 -18.95
N THR A 251 -5.35 -20.03 -20.04
CA THR A 251 -5.85 -19.24 -21.18
C THR A 251 -6.95 -18.28 -20.73
N PHE A 252 -6.87 -17.01 -21.15
CA PHE A 252 -7.71 -15.90 -20.72
C PHE A 252 -7.53 -15.53 -19.23
N GLY A 253 -6.40 -15.91 -18.64
CA GLY A 253 -6.04 -15.48 -17.29
C GLY A 253 -5.89 -13.97 -17.16
N ARG A 254 -6.09 -13.47 -15.95
CA ARG A 254 -6.04 -12.04 -15.64
C ARG A 254 -4.94 -11.78 -14.63
N ILE A 255 -4.11 -10.76 -14.89
CA ILE A 255 -3.03 -10.32 -14.02
C ILE A 255 -3.33 -8.88 -13.59
N VAL A 256 -3.59 -8.71 -12.31
CA VAL A 256 -3.86 -7.41 -11.66
C VAL A 256 -2.54 -6.84 -11.17
N LEU A 257 -1.98 -5.88 -11.87
CA LEU A 257 -0.71 -5.23 -11.52
C LEU A 257 -0.98 -4.14 -10.46
N CYS A 258 -0.91 -4.53 -9.19
CA CYS A 258 -1.17 -3.66 -8.03
C CYS A 258 0.10 -2.96 -7.55
N GLY A 259 1.25 -3.62 -7.60
CA GLY A 259 2.52 -3.09 -7.12
C GLY A 259 3.73 -3.86 -7.64
N THR A 260 4.88 -3.22 -7.56
CA THR A 260 6.18 -3.80 -7.97
C THR A 260 7.20 -3.66 -6.84
N THR A 261 6.84 -4.15 -5.64
CA THR A 261 7.64 -3.91 -4.43
C THR A 261 9.06 -4.43 -4.51
N SER A 262 9.32 -5.45 -5.35
CA SER A 262 10.68 -5.95 -5.63
C SER A 262 11.59 -4.91 -6.30
N GLN A 263 11.01 -3.89 -6.94
CA GLN A 263 11.72 -2.89 -7.74
C GLN A 263 11.79 -1.51 -7.08
N TYR A 264 11.11 -1.28 -5.95
CA TYR A 264 11.03 0.06 -5.34
C TYR A 264 12.37 0.60 -4.82
N ASN A 265 13.33 -0.27 -4.53
CA ASN A 265 14.67 0.10 -4.07
C ASN A 265 15.75 0.09 -5.16
N ASP A 266 15.38 -0.19 -6.42
CA ASP A 266 16.35 -0.19 -7.50
C ASP A 266 16.77 1.25 -7.85
N ASN A 267 18.08 1.48 -7.93
CA ASN A 267 18.67 2.81 -8.19
C ASN A 267 18.28 3.41 -9.55
N ASN A 268 17.68 2.59 -10.42
CA ASN A 268 17.37 2.93 -11.79
C ASN A 268 15.87 3.22 -12.03
N THR A 269 15.06 3.40 -10.99
CA THR A 269 13.68 3.87 -11.12
C THR A 269 13.59 5.37 -11.51
N SER A 270 14.45 5.83 -12.42
CA SER A 270 14.15 7.02 -13.19
C SER A 270 13.02 6.70 -14.16
N ILE A 271 11.79 6.74 -13.67
CA ILE A 271 10.63 6.90 -14.55
C ILE A 271 10.79 8.31 -15.12
N THR A 272 11.51 8.41 -16.23
CA THR A 272 11.70 9.65 -16.96
C THR A 272 10.32 10.10 -17.42
N SER A 273 9.79 11.14 -16.78
CA SER A 273 8.74 11.96 -17.39
C SER A 273 9.34 12.56 -18.68
N GLY A 274 8.79 12.14 -19.82
CA GLY A 274 9.22 12.67 -21.10
C GLY A 274 9.10 14.21 -21.14
N ASN A 275 10.21 14.85 -21.24
CA ASN A 275 10.55 16.03 -22.05
C ASN A 275 12.01 16.37 -21.72
N ASN A 276 12.87 16.25 -22.73
CA ASN A 276 14.30 16.56 -22.73
C ASN A 276 15.20 15.62 -21.90
N VAL A 277 15.44 14.43 -22.45
CA VAL A 277 16.61 13.63 -22.09
C VAL A 277 17.56 13.63 -23.28
N ASN A 278 18.62 14.43 -23.20
CA ASN A 278 19.85 14.11 -23.91
C ASN A 278 20.46 12.87 -23.26
N CYS A 279 19.93 11.70 -23.61
CA CYS A 279 20.49 10.42 -23.18
C CYS A 279 21.73 10.12 -24.04
N THR A 280 22.90 10.53 -23.57
CA THR A 280 24.19 10.20 -24.21
C THR A 280 24.78 8.88 -23.70
N SER A 281 24.10 8.14 -22.80
CA SER A 281 24.54 6.81 -22.39
C SER A 281 23.65 5.72 -23.02
N THR A 282 24.23 4.99 -23.95
CA THR A 282 23.66 3.80 -24.63
C THR A 282 23.59 2.55 -23.75
N ALA A 283 23.98 2.64 -22.49
CA ALA A 283 23.90 1.53 -21.54
C ALA A 283 22.51 1.52 -20.87
N ARG A 284 21.60 0.68 -21.34
CA ARG A 284 20.45 0.26 -20.53
C ARG A 284 21.00 -0.37 -19.24
N PRO A 285 20.51 0.02 -18.05
CA PRO A 285 20.90 -0.65 -16.83
C PRO A 285 20.59 -2.15 -16.95
N SER A 286 21.55 -2.98 -16.67
CA SER A 286 21.53 -4.43 -16.91
C SER A 286 20.53 -5.23 -16.04
N HIS A 287 19.66 -4.57 -15.25
CA HIS A 287 18.75 -5.22 -14.30
C HIS A 287 17.27 -4.90 -14.50
N TYR A 288 16.87 -4.13 -15.50
CA TYR A 288 15.47 -3.85 -15.86
C TYR A 288 15.09 -4.58 -17.14
N SER A 289 14.99 -5.90 -17.06
CA SER A 289 14.23 -6.67 -18.05
C SER A 289 12.82 -6.88 -17.48
N GLY A 290 11.79 -6.52 -18.22
CA GLY A 290 10.43 -7.01 -17.97
C GLY A 290 10.42 -8.54 -18.02
N PRO A 291 9.24 -9.18 -17.82
CA PRO A 291 9.14 -10.63 -17.90
C PRO A 291 9.70 -11.14 -19.23
N SER A 292 10.68 -12.04 -19.19
CA SER A 292 11.32 -12.59 -20.38
C SER A 292 10.36 -13.46 -21.19
N ASN A 293 9.32 -13.99 -20.54
CA ASN A 293 8.29 -14.87 -21.07
C ASN A 293 6.99 -14.16 -21.50
N LEU A 294 7.02 -12.83 -21.68
CA LEU A 294 5.82 -12.06 -22.05
C LEU A 294 5.15 -12.54 -23.36
N SER A 295 5.88 -13.23 -24.23
CA SER A 295 5.31 -13.88 -25.43
C SER A 295 4.20 -14.89 -25.10
N LEU A 296 4.22 -15.50 -23.90
CA LEU A 296 3.15 -16.40 -23.43
C LEU A 296 1.82 -15.64 -23.22
N ALA A 297 1.87 -14.34 -22.93
CA ALA A 297 0.66 -13.54 -22.84
C ALA A 297 -0.14 -13.52 -24.15
N VAL A 298 0.54 -13.62 -25.30
CA VAL A 298 -0.12 -13.71 -26.61
C VAL A 298 -0.78 -15.08 -26.79
N SER A 299 -0.03 -16.17 -26.55
CA SER A 299 -0.54 -17.54 -26.75
C SER A 299 -1.66 -17.89 -25.77
N HIS A 300 -1.56 -17.44 -24.52
CA HIS A 300 -2.58 -17.63 -23.49
C HIS A 300 -3.66 -16.52 -23.49
N ARG A 301 -3.54 -15.50 -24.35
CA ARG A 301 -4.48 -14.37 -24.45
C ARG A 301 -4.74 -13.72 -23.08
N LEU A 302 -3.64 -13.47 -22.32
CA LEU A 302 -3.71 -12.92 -20.99
C LEU A 302 -4.10 -11.43 -20.99
N LYS A 303 -4.88 -11.02 -20.00
CA LYS A 303 -5.15 -9.62 -19.69
C LYS A 303 -4.22 -9.17 -18.55
N LEU A 304 -3.30 -8.24 -18.80
CA LEU A 304 -2.45 -7.63 -17.79
C LEU A 304 -2.87 -6.18 -17.65
N GLN A 305 -3.28 -5.75 -16.45
CA GLN A 305 -3.76 -4.40 -16.23
C GLN A 305 -3.25 -3.81 -14.92
N GLY A 306 -2.57 -2.64 -15.01
CA GLY A 306 -2.28 -1.78 -13.86
C GLY A 306 -3.48 -0.91 -13.50
N PHE A 307 -3.55 -0.47 -12.26
CA PHE A 307 -4.64 0.39 -11.79
C PHE A 307 -4.23 1.26 -10.59
N ILE A 308 -4.99 2.32 -10.40
CA ILE A 308 -5.03 3.10 -9.16
C ILE A 308 -6.47 3.04 -8.66
N TRP A 309 -6.68 2.73 -7.40
CA TRP A 309 -8.02 2.54 -6.84
C TRP A 309 -8.92 3.77 -6.99
N SER A 310 -8.35 4.98 -6.95
CA SER A 310 -9.09 6.25 -7.08
C SER A 310 -9.71 6.49 -8.45
N ASP A 311 -9.31 5.73 -9.48
CA ASP A 311 -9.92 5.78 -10.80
C ASP A 311 -11.25 4.98 -10.86
N HIS A 312 -11.61 4.31 -9.75
CA HIS A 312 -12.76 3.39 -9.66
C HIS A 312 -13.65 3.73 -8.46
N GLU A 313 -14.04 5.00 -8.32
CA GLU A 313 -14.92 5.45 -7.21
C GLU A 313 -16.32 4.85 -7.29
N ASP A 314 -16.74 4.39 -8.45
CA ASP A 314 -18.05 3.78 -8.70
C ASP A 314 -18.32 2.50 -7.90
N ILE A 315 -17.27 1.78 -7.47
CA ILE A 315 -17.39 0.57 -6.64
C ILE A 315 -17.38 0.84 -5.12
N LEU A 316 -17.12 2.07 -4.69
CA LEU A 316 -16.94 2.37 -3.27
C LEU A 316 -18.19 2.09 -2.42
N ASN A 317 -19.38 2.29 -2.97
CA ASN A 317 -20.63 1.99 -2.27
C ASN A 317 -20.74 0.48 -1.94
N GLU A 318 -20.36 -0.38 -2.87
CA GLU A 318 -20.34 -1.83 -2.65
C GLU A 318 -19.26 -2.24 -1.63
N PHE A 319 -18.08 -1.61 -1.72
CA PHE A 319 -17.00 -1.81 -0.76
C PHE A 319 -17.45 -1.47 0.67
N TYR A 320 -18.01 -0.28 0.89
CA TYR A 320 -18.43 0.16 2.22
C TYR A 320 -19.67 -0.58 2.75
N ALA A 321 -20.46 -1.20 1.87
CA ALA A 321 -21.51 -2.12 2.29
C ALA A 321 -20.99 -3.50 2.70
N SER A 322 -19.96 -4.01 2.00
CA SER A 322 -19.46 -5.37 2.15
C SER A 322 -18.41 -5.51 3.26
N MET A 323 -17.41 -4.62 3.29
CA MET A 323 -16.25 -4.79 4.16
C MET A 323 -16.59 -4.72 5.65
N PRO A 324 -17.36 -3.73 6.16
CA PRO A 324 -17.78 -3.71 7.55
C PRO A 324 -18.61 -4.93 7.93
N LYS A 325 -19.46 -5.40 7.03
CA LYS A 325 -20.25 -6.61 7.23
C LYS A 325 -19.35 -7.84 7.44
N TRP A 326 -18.39 -8.07 6.55
CA TRP A 326 -17.46 -9.20 6.65
C TRP A 326 -16.56 -9.13 7.88
N LEU A 327 -16.16 -7.93 8.31
CA LEU A 327 -15.43 -7.71 9.55
C LEU A 327 -16.29 -8.09 10.77
N ASN A 328 -17.52 -7.61 10.85
CA ASN A 328 -18.44 -7.90 11.95
C ASN A 328 -18.86 -9.38 12.03
N GLU A 329 -18.94 -10.06 10.89
CA GLU A 329 -19.19 -11.49 10.79
C GLU A 329 -17.95 -12.34 11.12
N GLY A 330 -16.78 -11.72 11.37
CA GLY A 330 -15.51 -12.41 11.59
C GLY A 330 -14.97 -13.15 10.37
N ARG A 331 -15.49 -12.85 9.17
CA ARG A 331 -15.08 -13.45 7.89
C ARG A 331 -13.78 -12.88 7.37
N ILE A 332 -13.42 -11.66 7.79
CA ILE A 332 -12.12 -11.03 7.53
C ILE A 332 -11.41 -10.83 8.86
N ARG A 333 -10.20 -11.34 8.92
CA ARG A 333 -9.26 -11.13 10.01
C ARG A 333 -8.26 -10.05 9.58
N TRP A 334 -8.00 -9.11 10.47
CA TRP A 334 -7.14 -7.98 10.22
C TRP A 334 -5.98 -7.97 11.21
N LYS A 335 -4.77 -7.79 10.72
CA LYS A 335 -3.58 -7.72 11.56
C LYS A 335 -2.80 -6.44 11.26
N GLU A 336 -2.35 -5.81 12.33
CA GLU A 336 -1.61 -4.56 12.31
C GLU A 336 -0.25 -4.74 12.98
N ASN A 337 0.77 -4.14 12.39
CA ASN A 337 2.11 -4.02 12.94
C ASN A 337 2.27 -2.57 13.41
N ILE A 338 2.12 -2.35 14.73
CA ILE A 338 2.01 -1.01 15.31
C ILE A 338 3.34 -0.61 15.95
N PHE A 339 3.87 0.53 15.53
CA PHE A 339 4.99 1.22 16.15
C PHE A 339 4.48 2.40 16.97
N GLN A 340 5.11 2.69 18.12
CA GLN A 340 4.74 3.79 19.00
C GLN A 340 5.68 4.96 18.78
N GLY A 341 5.14 6.18 18.68
CA GLY A 341 5.90 7.43 18.53
C GLY A 341 6.37 7.72 17.11
N LEU A 342 6.34 9.00 16.76
CA LEU A 342 6.74 9.50 15.44
C LEU A 342 8.20 9.17 15.11
N GLU A 343 9.08 9.21 16.08
CA GLU A 343 10.51 8.92 15.98
C GLU A 343 10.80 7.50 15.47
N ASN A 344 9.86 6.56 15.61
CA ASN A 344 9.99 5.19 15.12
C ASN A 344 9.47 5.01 13.68
N ALA A 345 8.91 6.04 13.06
CA ALA A 345 8.38 5.96 11.69
C ALA A 345 9.45 5.59 10.65
N PRO A 346 10.68 6.17 10.66
CA PRO A 346 11.75 5.78 9.74
C PRO A 346 12.09 4.29 9.85
N LYS A 347 12.31 3.78 11.06
CA LYS A 347 12.60 2.38 11.33
C LYS A 347 11.47 1.46 10.84
N ALA A 348 10.23 1.81 11.16
CA ALA A 348 9.05 1.07 10.72
C ALA A 348 8.94 1.02 9.19
N PHE A 349 9.27 2.11 8.52
CA PHE A 349 9.25 2.19 7.07
C PHE A 349 10.36 1.35 6.41
N VAL A 350 11.58 1.38 6.95
CA VAL A 350 12.69 0.51 6.51
C VAL A 350 12.31 -0.97 6.66
N ASN A 351 11.66 -1.35 7.75
CA ASN A 351 11.25 -2.74 8.03
C ASN A 351 10.22 -3.27 7.01
N LEU A 352 9.43 -2.41 6.36
CA LEU A 352 8.54 -2.83 5.25
C LEU A 352 9.34 -3.52 4.14
N PHE A 353 10.50 -2.97 3.78
CA PHE A 353 11.33 -3.46 2.67
C PHE A 353 12.20 -4.67 3.07
N LYS A 354 12.45 -4.87 4.36
CA LYS A 354 13.08 -6.10 4.87
C LYS A 354 12.12 -7.29 4.88
N GLY A 355 10.81 -7.01 4.71
CA GLY A 355 9.77 -8.05 4.74
C GLY A 355 9.52 -8.58 6.16
N GLU A 356 9.76 -7.79 7.18
CA GLU A 356 9.53 -8.16 8.59
C GLU A 356 8.08 -7.91 9.03
N SER A 357 7.34 -7.07 8.30
CA SER A 357 5.97 -6.72 8.65
C SER A 357 4.97 -7.82 8.28
N LEU A 358 4.02 -8.08 9.17
CA LEU A 358 2.86 -8.94 8.97
C LEU A 358 1.59 -8.08 9.04
N GLY A 359 0.79 -8.08 7.97
CA GLY A 359 -0.39 -7.22 7.86
C GLY A 359 -0.05 -5.77 7.53
N ARG A 360 -0.78 -4.83 8.13
CA ARG A 360 -0.68 -3.38 7.90
C ARG A 360 0.31 -2.73 8.87
N THR A 361 1.25 -1.95 8.38
CA THR A 361 2.17 -1.19 9.25
C THR A 361 1.61 0.20 9.53
N LEU A 362 1.52 0.52 10.81
CA LEU A 362 0.99 1.77 11.34
C LEU A 362 1.92 2.35 12.40
N VAL A 363 1.86 3.65 12.58
CA VAL A 363 2.49 4.37 13.70
C VAL A 363 1.40 5.04 14.51
N LYS A 364 1.40 4.79 15.83
CA LYS A 364 0.56 5.49 16.79
C LYS A 364 1.33 6.66 17.34
N LEU A 365 0.79 7.87 17.20
CA LEU A 365 1.48 9.12 17.50
C LEU A 365 1.14 9.69 18.89
N GLY A 366 0.03 9.34 19.46
CA GLY A 366 -0.36 9.87 20.76
C GLY A 366 -1.58 9.20 21.37
#